data_a9dbeaf4074e1d5930a1bebc4c2b8261
#
_entry.id   a9dbeaf4074e1d5930a1bebc4c2b8261
#
_cell.length_a   1.000
_cell.length_b   1.000
_cell.length_c   1.000
_cell.angle_alpha   90.00
_cell.angle_beta   90.00
_cell.angle_gamma   90.00
#
_symmetry.space_group_name_H-M   'P 1'
#
loop_
_entity.id
_entity.type
_entity.pdbx_description
1 polymer ?
#
loop_
_entity_poly.entity_id
_entity_poly.type
_entity_poly.pdbx_seq_one_letter_code
_entity_poly.pdbx_strand_id
1 'polypeptide(L)'
;ELNQQISKIEAGGIETAMDLRDERDLALDQLGALAKISYKEDYKGVVTVKLEDEYFVDELHTYEIGKKTDKLTGFITPYWPQLSDTDRDIYVNVFDFNVDISTALNSDVGELKALIMSRGDHWADYSDIEGKGEQEYLDTTNLSVIIDMQAKLDQMVHNMITAINDQLCPNVTGPVGVTYQDANGNTVNLSDAKVLDTENCARGSDGELPPRELFVRAGIERYTEVTG
;
A
#
# COMPACT_ATOMS: atom_id res chain seq x y z
N GLU A 1 3.63 16.15 29.97
CA GLU A 1 3.46 16.25 31.43
C GLU A 1 4.79 16.16 32.17
N LEU A 2 5.62 15.10 31.96
CA LEU A 2 6.90 14.91 32.65
C LEU A 2 7.84 16.12 32.49
N ASN A 3 8.01 16.66 31.30
CA ASN A 3 8.81 17.88 31.07
C ASN A 3 8.38 19.05 31.98
N GLN A 4 7.08 19.27 32.13
CA GLN A 4 6.55 20.36 32.96
C GLN A 4 6.76 20.10 34.45
N GLN A 5 6.63 18.84 34.88
CA GLN A 5 6.87 18.45 36.27
C GLN A 5 8.37 18.58 36.63
N ILE A 6 9.24 18.08 35.77
CA ILE A 6 10.69 18.20 35.94
C ILE A 6 11.11 19.67 36.00
N SER A 7 10.69 20.47 35.03
CA SER A 7 11.01 21.91 34.97
C SER A 7 10.52 22.66 36.20
N LYS A 8 9.35 22.31 36.74
CA LYS A 8 8.79 22.92 37.94
C LYS A 8 9.58 22.58 39.21
N ILE A 9 10.02 21.34 39.37
CA ILE A 9 10.82 20.90 40.52
C ILE A 9 12.22 21.52 40.46
N GLU A 10 12.83 21.53 39.28
CA GLU A 10 14.21 21.97 39.08
C GLU A 10 14.35 23.50 38.92
N ALA A 11 13.25 24.24 38.77
CA ALA A 11 13.26 25.68 38.62
C ALA A 11 13.99 26.44 39.76
N GLY A 12 14.06 25.85 40.97
CA GLY A 12 14.77 26.41 42.11
C GLY A 12 16.29 26.13 42.11
N GLY A 13 16.76 25.26 41.25
CA GLY A 13 18.20 24.84 41.15
C GLY A 13 18.74 24.12 42.38
N ILE A 14 17.88 23.64 43.29
CA ILE A 14 18.26 22.99 44.55
C ILE A 14 17.99 21.49 44.49
N GLU A 15 16.91 21.09 43.82
CA GLU A 15 16.46 19.70 43.70
C GLU A 15 16.56 19.23 42.24
N THR A 16 16.85 17.94 42.06
CA THR A 16 16.87 17.26 40.80
C THR A 16 15.77 16.19 40.78
N ALA A 17 14.90 16.22 39.80
CA ALA A 17 13.76 15.31 39.66
C ALA A 17 14.20 13.97 39.05
N MET A 18 15.09 13.23 39.71
CA MET A 18 15.73 12.01 39.14
C MET A 18 14.68 10.97 38.73
N ASP A 19 13.72 10.65 39.60
CA ASP A 19 12.68 9.63 39.31
C ASP A 19 11.84 9.99 38.06
N LEU A 20 11.50 11.27 37.88
CA LEU A 20 10.74 11.73 36.73
C LEU A 20 11.60 11.76 35.44
N ARG A 21 12.90 12.00 35.58
CA ARG A 21 13.85 11.88 34.46
C ARG A 21 13.98 10.43 34.01
N ASP A 22 14.11 9.51 34.96
CA ASP A 22 14.16 8.07 34.68
C ASP A 22 12.87 7.59 34.02
N GLU A 23 11.70 8.04 34.48
CA GLU A 23 10.41 7.72 33.86
C GLU A 23 10.31 8.29 32.43
N ARG A 24 10.82 9.51 32.21
CA ARG A 24 10.88 10.13 30.88
C ARG A 24 11.79 9.34 29.94
N ASP A 25 12.95 8.98 30.39
CA ASP A 25 13.94 8.24 29.60
C ASP A 25 13.42 6.84 29.24
N LEU A 26 12.72 6.17 30.17
CA LEU A 26 12.03 4.93 29.88
C LEU A 26 10.93 5.10 28.80
N ALA A 27 10.17 6.19 28.86
CA ALA A 27 9.16 6.48 27.84
C ALA A 27 9.79 6.77 26.48
N LEU A 28 10.94 7.43 26.42
CA LEU A 28 11.71 7.65 25.19
C LEU A 28 12.23 6.33 24.60
N ASP A 29 12.76 5.44 25.45
CA ASP A 29 13.20 4.11 25.01
C ASP A 29 12.06 3.28 24.42
N GLN A 30 10.89 3.29 25.08
CA GLN A 30 9.68 2.62 24.58
C GLN A 30 9.20 3.20 23.24
N LEU A 31 9.23 4.52 23.09
CA LEU A 31 8.88 5.17 21.84
C LEU A 31 9.89 4.86 20.72
N GLY A 32 11.18 4.85 21.05
CA GLY A 32 12.26 4.51 20.13
C GLY A 32 12.20 3.07 19.63
N ALA A 33 11.66 2.14 20.43
CA ALA A 33 11.41 0.78 19.98
C ALA A 33 10.29 0.70 18.91
N LEU A 34 9.32 1.61 18.93
CA LEU A 34 8.18 1.61 18.01
C LEU A 34 8.47 2.33 16.69
N ALA A 35 9.23 3.44 16.73
CA ALA A 35 9.49 4.27 15.56
C ALA A 35 10.82 5.03 15.71
N LYS A 36 11.35 5.56 14.61
CA LYS A 36 12.54 6.41 14.63
C LYS A 36 12.22 7.70 15.38
N ILE A 37 12.96 7.93 16.48
CA ILE A 37 12.89 9.18 17.23
C ILE A 37 14.23 9.90 17.23
N SER A 38 14.17 11.19 17.38
CA SER A 38 15.30 12.03 17.79
C SER A 38 14.84 12.98 18.87
N TYR A 39 15.66 13.20 19.88
CA TYR A 39 15.31 14.11 20.96
C TYR A 39 16.48 15.01 21.35
N LYS A 40 16.13 16.15 21.90
CA LYS A 40 17.11 17.13 22.40
C LYS A 40 16.59 17.73 23.69
N GLU A 41 17.41 17.72 24.73
CA GLU A 41 17.17 18.42 25.99
C GLU A 41 17.75 19.83 25.91
N ASP A 42 16.97 20.81 26.35
CA ASP A 42 17.42 22.19 26.48
C ASP A 42 18.07 22.46 27.84
N TYR A 43 18.54 23.71 28.05
CA TYR A 43 19.19 24.13 29.30
C TYR A 43 18.23 24.19 30.51
N LYS A 44 16.93 24.09 30.29
CA LYS A 44 15.89 24.05 31.33
C LYS A 44 15.46 22.62 31.67
N GLY A 45 16.08 21.62 31.06
CA GLY A 45 15.72 20.22 31.26
C GLY A 45 14.48 19.78 30.47
N VAL A 46 14.00 20.62 29.53
CA VAL A 46 12.88 20.28 28.66
C VAL A 46 13.35 19.48 27.46
N VAL A 47 12.75 18.33 27.23
CA VAL A 47 13.07 17.47 26.08
C VAL A 47 12.07 17.73 24.95
N THR A 48 12.60 18.09 23.79
CA THR A 48 11.87 18.12 22.53
C THR A 48 12.08 16.80 21.81
N VAL A 49 10.98 16.18 21.36
CA VAL A 49 11.02 14.88 20.66
C VAL A 49 10.50 15.05 19.25
N LYS A 50 11.22 14.51 18.28
CA LYS A 50 10.76 14.34 16.91
C LYS A 50 10.55 12.85 16.63
N LEU A 51 9.49 12.54 15.90
CA LEU A 51 9.15 11.23 15.42
C LEU A 51 9.18 11.25 13.87
N GLU A 52 9.96 10.40 13.24
CA GLU A 52 10.18 10.40 11.78
C GLU A 52 10.50 11.81 11.24
N ASP A 53 11.40 12.52 11.95
CA ASP A 53 11.88 13.86 11.68
C ASP A 53 10.85 15.01 11.87
N GLU A 54 9.58 14.72 12.23
CA GLU A 54 8.56 15.69 12.55
C GLU A 54 8.39 15.90 14.06
N TYR A 55 7.98 17.11 14.47
CA TYR A 55 7.78 17.42 15.89
C TYR A 55 6.63 16.61 16.47
N PHE A 56 6.91 15.88 17.55
CA PHE A 56 5.94 15.08 18.30
C PHE A 56 5.67 15.70 19.68
N VAL A 57 6.72 16.14 20.37
CA VAL A 57 6.61 16.87 21.65
C VAL A 57 7.58 18.03 21.64
N ASP A 58 7.11 19.21 21.94
CA ASP A 58 7.94 20.40 22.19
C ASP A 58 7.73 20.96 23.58
N GLU A 59 8.27 22.16 23.88
CA GLU A 59 8.16 22.81 25.20
C GLU A 59 6.71 23.05 25.62
N LEU A 60 5.82 23.34 24.68
CA LEU A 60 4.46 23.80 24.94
C LEU A 60 3.38 22.85 24.43
N HIS A 61 3.69 22.06 23.40
CA HIS A 61 2.70 21.29 22.66
C HIS A 61 3.08 19.80 22.60
N THR A 62 2.05 18.99 22.52
CA THR A 62 2.13 17.57 22.15
C THR A 62 1.25 17.39 20.93
N TYR A 63 1.82 16.88 19.85
CA TYR A 63 1.11 16.66 18.61
C TYR A 63 0.54 15.24 18.59
N GLU A 64 -0.74 15.15 18.24
CA GLU A 64 -1.42 13.86 18.16
C GLU A 64 -1.17 13.18 16.80
N ILE A 65 -1.20 11.85 16.81
CA ILE A 65 -1.17 11.04 15.59
C ILE A 65 -2.60 10.62 15.27
N GLY A 66 -3.08 11.00 14.09
CA GLY A 66 -4.37 10.56 13.56
C GLY A 66 -4.29 9.16 12.95
N LYS A 67 -5.45 8.51 12.79
CA LYS A 67 -5.58 7.20 12.13
C LYS A 67 -6.51 7.34 10.94
N LYS A 68 -6.00 7.11 9.73
CA LYS A 68 -6.79 6.97 8.52
C LYS A 68 -7.03 5.48 8.28
N THR A 69 -8.31 5.10 8.11
CA THR A 69 -8.66 3.74 7.72
C THR A 69 -9.07 3.76 6.26
N ASP A 70 -8.38 3.00 5.43
CA ASP A 70 -8.77 2.79 4.04
C ASP A 70 -10.06 1.97 3.98
N LYS A 71 -11.01 2.40 3.12
CA LYS A 71 -12.34 1.79 3.05
C LYS A 71 -12.37 0.44 2.31
N LEU A 72 -11.42 0.21 1.41
CA LEU A 72 -11.35 -1.00 0.60
C LEU A 72 -10.57 -2.08 1.31
N THR A 73 -9.40 -1.72 1.85
CA THR A 73 -8.49 -2.68 2.48
C THR A 73 -8.74 -2.84 3.97
N GLY A 74 -9.34 -1.86 4.62
CA GLY A 74 -9.43 -1.77 6.08
C GLY A 74 -8.10 -1.42 6.74
N PHE A 75 -7.06 -1.11 5.98
CA PHE A 75 -5.74 -0.79 6.51
C PHE A 75 -5.74 0.54 7.25
N ILE A 76 -5.07 0.56 8.41
CA ILE A 76 -4.91 1.77 9.21
C ILE A 76 -3.54 2.37 8.90
N THR A 77 -3.53 3.63 8.48
CA THR A 77 -2.31 4.41 8.24
C THR A 77 -2.27 5.57 9.23
N PRO A 78 -1.20 5.71 10.05
CA PRO A 78 -1.03 6.85 10.93
C PRO A 78 -0.65 8.09 10.10
N TYR A 79 -1.22 9.24 10.45
CA TYR A 79 -0.95 10.50 9.78
C TYR A 79 -0.81 11.66 10.78
N TRP A 80 -0.22 12.77 10.34
CA TRP A 80 -0.07 14.00 11.11
C TRP A 80 -1.25 14.96 10.88
N PRO A 81 -2.20 15.08 11.83
CA PRO A 81 -3.36 15.98 11.68
C PRO A 81 -2.96 17.44 11.45
N GLN A 82 -1.91 17.90 12.12
CA GLN A 82 -1.43 19.29 12.01
C GLN A 82 -0.81 19.63 10.64
N LEU A 83 -0.43 18.63 9.86
CA LEU A 83 0.14 18.80 8.51
C LEU A 83 -0.84 18.39 7.41
N SER A 84 -2.00 17.85 7.76
CA SER A 84 -2.99 17.29 6.87
C SER A 84 -4.19 18.20 6.69
N ASP A 85 -4.82 18.16 5.51
CA ASP A 85 -6.10 18.81 5.23
C ASP A 85 -7.15 17.70 5.02
N THR A 86 -7.80 17.31 6.12
CA THR A 86 -8.78 16.22 6.09
C THR A 86 -10.05 16.56 5.33
N ASP A 87 -10.37 17.85 5.17
CA ASP A 87 -11.55 18.32 4.43
C ASP A 87 -11.35 18.12 2.92
N ARG A 88 -10.10 18.14 2.47
CA ARG A 88 -9.70 17.87 1.07
C ARG A 88 -9.16 16.47 0.83
N ASP A 89 -9.26 15.57 1.81
CA ASP A 89 -8.70 14.20 1.78
C ASP A 89 -7.18 14.16 1.52
N ILE A 90 -6.45 15.21 1.97
CA ILE A 90 -4.99 15.29 1.87
C ILE A 90 -4.40 14.89 3.22
N TYR A 91 -3.64 13.79 3.24
CA TYR A 91 -3.01 13.25 4.43
C TYR A 91 -1.49 13.26 4.32
N VAL A 92 -0.82 13.72 5.36
CA VAL A 92 0.63 13.58 5.53
C VAL A 92 0.87 12.41 6.46
N ASN A 93 1.30 11.28 5.88
CA ASN A 93 1.53 10.05 6.64
C ASN A 93 2.72 10.20 7.58
N VAL A 94 2.68 9.50 8.72
CA VAL A 94 3.82 9.41 9.66
C VAL A 94 4.97 8.63 9.04
N PHE A 95 4.66 7.55 8.29
CA PHE A 95 5.65 6.73 7.59
C PHE A 95 5.48 6.92 6.08
N ASP A 96 6.58 7.15 5.38
CA ASP A 96 6.60 7.28 3.92
C ASP A 96 6.85 5.92 3.28
N PHE A 97 5.87 5.44 2.51
CA PHE A 97 5.94 4.16 1.79
C PHE A 97 6.87 4.19 0.56
N ASN A 98 7.30 5.38 0.14
CA ASN A 98 8.20 5.52 -1.02
C ASN A 98 9.68 5.51 -0.64
N VAL A 99 9.99 5.38 0.64
CA VAL A 99 11.37 5.35 1.14
C VAL A 99 11.81 3.92 1.37
N ASP A 100 12.92 3.54 0.75
CA ASP A 100 13.55 2.24 0.95
C ASP A 100 13.94 2.04 2.43
N ILE A 101 13.67 0.85 2.94
CA ILE A 101 14.08 0.45 4.29
C ILE A 101 15.56 0.07 4.25
N SER A 102 16.40 0.93 4.77
CA SER A 102 17.86 0.77 4.70
C SER A 102 18.57 1.25 5.97
N THR A 103 19.48 0.43 6.46
CA THR A 103 20.38 0.81 7.56
C THR A 103 21.22 2.04 7.20
N ALA A 104 21.61 2.17 5.94
CA ALA A 104 22.41 3.31 5.47
C ALA A 104 21.63 4.64 5.55
N LEU A 105 20.31 4.59 5.37
CA LEU A 105 19.42 5.75 5.49
C LEU A 105 18.85 5.91 6.89
N ASN A 106 19.18 4.99 7.82
CA ASN A 106 18.59 4.93 9.16
C ASN A 106 17.05 4.95 9.11
N SER A 107 16.49 4.24 8.11
CA SER A 107 15.03 4.12 7.88
C SER A 107 14.48 2.77 8.36
N ASP A 108 15.34 1.85 8.82
CA ASP A 108 15.04 0.50 9.29
C ASP A 108 14.73 0.41 10.79
N VAL A 109 14.43 1.54 11.44
CA VAL A 109 14.24 1.63 12.89
C VAL A 109 12.75 1.71 13.24
N GLY A 110 12.33 0.87 14.18
CA GLY A 110 11.01 0.88 14.82
C GLY A 110 10.09 -0.26 14.39
N GLU A 111 9.57 -0.98 15.39
CA GLU A 111 8.70 -2.13 15.19
C GLU A 111 7.39 -1.77 14.47
N LEU A 112 6.74 -0.68 14.88
CA LEU A 112 5.50 -0.22 14.26
C LEU A 112 5.70 0.16 12.79
N LYS A 113 6.80 0.87 12.50
CA LYS A 113 7.17 1.21 11.12
C LYS A 113 7.40 -0.05 10.30
N ALA A 114 8.17 -1.00 10.82
CA ALA A 114 8.47 -2.26 10.13
C ALA A 114 7.20 -3.03 9.78
N LEU A 115 6.23 -3.12 10.71
CA LEU A 115 4.96 -3.80 10.49
C LEU A 115 4.11 -3.10 9.41
N ILE A 116 3.99 -1.78 9.46
CA ILE A 116 3.21 -1.00 8.49
C ILE A 116 3.85 -1.04 7.10
N MET A 117 5.16 -0.87 7.00
CA MET A 117 5.90 -0.91 5.73
C MET A 117 5.89 -2.32 5.13
N SER A 118 6.04 -3.38 5.95
CA SER A 118 5.98 -4.76 5.46
C SER A 118 4.61 -5.14 4.91
N ARG A 119 3.53 -4.61 5.52
CA ARG A 119 2.17 -4.83 5.05
C ARG A 119 1.91 -4.13 3.71
N GLY A 120 2.49 -2.94 3.51
CA GLY A 120 2.20 -2.06 2.40
C GLY A 120 0.90 -1.25 2.57
N ASP A 121 0.47 -0.59 1.52
CA ASP A 121 -0.65 0.36 1.50
C ASP A 121 -1.91 -0.16 0.80
N HIS A 122 -1.82 -1.24 0.02
CA HIS A 122 -2.93 -1.84 -0.72
C HIS A 122 -2.85 -3.38 -0.77
N TRP A 123 -3.91 -4.02 -1.27
CA TRP A 123 -3.90 -5.43 -1.67
C TRP A 123 -3.30 -5.54 -3.06
N ALA A 124 -2.17 -6.21 -3.17
CA ALA A 124 -1.47 -6.36 -4.42
C ALA A 124 -2.09 -7.42 -5.32
N ASP A 125 -1.99 -7.20 -6.62
CA ASP A 125 -2.37 -8.14 -7.66
C ASP A 125 -1.30 -8.18 -8.78
N TYR A 126 -1.56 -8.93 -9.85
CA TYR A 126 -0.62 -9.11 -10.95
C TYR A 126 -0.24 -7.78 -11.64
N SER A 127 -1.11 -6.76 -11.61
CA SER A 127 -0.84 -5.46 -12.24
C SER A 127 0.23 -4.65 -11.52
N ASP A 128 0.57 -5.04 -10.29
CA ASP A 128 1.69 -4.45 -9.55
C ASP A 128 3.06 -4.87 -10.09
N ILE A 129 3.08 -5.87 -10.97
CA ILE A 129 4.30 -6.35 -11.64
C ILE A 129 4.17 -6.23 -13.14
N GLU A 130 3.02 -6.59 -13.71
CA GLU A 130 2.84 -6.63 -15.16
C GLU A 130 2.94 -5.24 -15.79
N GLY A 131 3.81 -5.12 -16.80
CA GLY A 131 4.01 -3.87 -17.54
C GLY A 131 4.94 -2.86 -16.86
N LYS A 132 5.37 -3.10 -15.62
CA LYS A 132 6.35 -2.25 -14.93
C LYS A 132 7.78 -2.57 -15.39
N GLY A 133 8.61 -1.53 -15.52
CA GLY A 133 10.04 -1.69 -15.71
C GLY A 133 10.71 -2.14 -14.40
N GLU A 134 11.94 -2.69 -14.53
CA GLU A 134 12.72 -3.17 -13.37
C GLU A 134 12.85 -2.09 -12.28
N GLN A 135 13.17 -0.85 -12.65
CA GLN A 135 13.33 0.23 -11.69
C GLN A 135 12.01 0.60 -11.02
N GLU A 136 10.92 0.70 -11.77
CA GLU A 136 9.61 0.99 -11.22
C GLU A 136 9.14 -0.10 -10.24
N TYR A 137 9.36 -1.36 -10.58
CA TYR A 137 9.09 -2.48 -9.68
C TYR A 137 9.90 -2.38 -8.38
N LEU A 138 11.20 -2.05 -8.45
CA LEU A 138 12.06 -1.90 -7.27
C LEU A 138 11.63 -0.73 -6.39
N ASP A 139 11.20 0.37 -7.00
CA ASP A 139 10.83 1.61 -6.31
C ASP A 139 9.39 1.58 -5.75
N THR A 140 8.58 0.59 -6.12
CA THR A 140 7.17 0.49 -5.68
C THR A 140 6.86 -0.85 -5.02
N THR A 141 6.65 -1.89 -5.81
CA THR A 141 6.16 -3.19 -5.37
C THR A 141 7.14 -3.91 -4.43
N ASN A 142 8.43 -3.85 -4.74
CA ASN A 142 9.47 -4.53 -3.98
C ASN A 142 9.78 -3.87 -2.61
N LEU A 143 9.28 -2.66 -2.35
CA LEU A 143 9.48 -1.97 -1.06
C LEU A 143 8.71 -2.66 0.08
N SER A 144 7.59 -3.31 -0.22
CA SER A 144 6.80 -4.07 0.76
C SER A 144 6.88 -5.55 0.49
N VAL A 145 7.37 -6.31 1.46
CA VAL A 145 7.51 -7.77 1.36
C VAL A 145 6.17 -8.46 1.09
N ILE A 146 5.08 -8.00 1.72
CA ILE A 146 3.76 -8.62 1.55
C ILE A 146 3.17 -8.28 0.19
N ILE A 147 3.28 -7.03 -0.26
CA ILE A 147 2.85 -6.61 -1.61
C ILE A 147 3.59 -7.44 -2.67
N ASP A 148 4.91 -7.53 -2.57
CA ASP A 148 5.72 -8.30 -3.52
C ASP A 148 5.32 -9.78 -3.58
N MET A 149 5.11 -10.40 -2.42
CA MET A 149 4.67 -11.80 -2.36
C MET A 149 3.26 -12.00 -2.93
N GLN A 150 2.31 -11.12 -2.62
CA GLN A 150 0.95 -11.19 -3.14
C GLN A 150 0.93 -10.98 -4.66
N ALA A 151 1.61 -9.95 -5.16
CA ALA A 151 1.71 -9.66 -6.59
C ALA A 151 2.31 -10.83 -7.39
N LYS A 152 3.41 -11.43 -6.91
CA LYS A 152 4.03 -12.60 -7.53
C LYS A 152 3.12 -13.82 -7.53
N LEU A 153 2.41 -14.06 -6.43
CA LEU A 153 1.46 -15.18 -6.35
C LEU A 153 0.30 -14.98 -7.32
N ASP A 154 -0.27 -13.78 -7.35
CA ASP A 154 -1.39 -13.48 -8.25
C ASP A 154 -0.95 -13.49 -9.72
N GLN A 155 0.26 -13.00 -10.03
CA GLN A 155 0.84 -13.10 -11.38
C GLN A 155 1.04 -14.55 -11.82
N MET A 156 1.49 -15.43 -10.92
CA MET A 156 1.61 -16.87 -11.22
C MET A 156 0.25 -17.48 -11.55
N VAL A 157 -0.80 -17.17 -10.76
CA VAL A 157 -2.16 -17.64 -10.99
C VAL A 157 -2.71 -17.04 -12.29
N HIS A 158 -2.49 -15.74 -12.53
CA HIS A 158 -2.89 -15.07 -13.77
C HIS A 158 -2.30 -15.76 -15.01
N ASN A 159 -0.99 -15.96 -15.02
CA ASN A 159 -0.30 -16.61 -16.15
C ASN A 159 -0.77 -18.04 -16.37
N MET A 160 -1.00 -18.81 -15.30
CA MET A 160 -1.50 -20.17 -15.39
C MET A 160 -2.92 -20.20 -15.98
N ILE A 161 -3.83 -19.36 -15.48
CA ILE A 161 -5.21 -19.25 -16.00
C ILE A 161 -5.21 -18.81 -17.45
N THR A 162 -4.41 -17.80 -17.79
CA THR A 162 -4.27 -17.30 -19.16
C THR A 162 -3.79 -18.39 -20.10
N ALA A 163 -2.74 -19.12 -19.72
CA ALA A 163 -2.21 -20.23 -20.55
C ALA A 163 -3.24 -21.36 -20.76
N ILE A 164 -4.01 -21.72 -19.73
CA ILE A 164 -5.06 -22.73 -19.84
C ILE A 164 -6.19 -22.25 -20.77
N ASN A 165 -6.64 -21.02 -20.58
CA ASN A 165 -7.68 -20.44 -21.41
C ASN A 165 -7.21 -20.29 -22.87
N ASP A 166 -5.97 -19.85 -23.11
CA ASP A 166 -5.41 -19.70 -24.45
C ASP A 166 -5.27 -21.03 -25.17
N GLN A 167 -4.98 -22.10 -24.43
CA GLN A 167 -4.84 -23.44 -25.01
C GLN A 167 -6.20 -24.11 -25.30
N LEU A 168 -7.17 -23.93 -24.43
CA LEU A 168 -8.44 -24.65 -24.49
C LEU A 168 -9.58 -23.81 -25.09
N CYS A 169 -9.55 -22.51 -24.86
CA CYS A 169 -10.56 -21.55 -25.32
C CYS A 169 -9.87 -20.33 -25.96
N PRO A 170 -9.08 -20.52 -27.05
CA PRO A 170 -8.41 -19.42 -27.72
C PRO A 170 -9.40 -18.42 -28.26
N ASN A 171 -9.00 -17.16 -28.33
CA ASN A 171 -9.79 -16.11 -28.98
C ASN A 171 -9.18 -15.72 -30.32
N VAL A 172 -10.04 -15.26 -31.20
CA VAL A 172 -9.68 -14.70 -32.51
C VAL A 172 -10.41 -13.39 -32.70
N THR A 173 -9.81 -12.47 -33.45
CA THR A 173 -10.51 -11.23 -33.86
C THR A 173 -11.58 -11.54 -34.88
N GLY A 174 -12.80 -11.07 -34.65
CA GLY A 174 -13.95 -11.33 -35.51
C GLY A 174 -13.80 -10.74 -36.92
N PRO A 175 -14.72 -11.13 -37.85
CA PRO A 175 -14.67 -10.71 -39.24
C PRO A 175 -14.84 -9.20 -39.43
N VAL A 176 -14.23 -8.67 -40.49
CA VAL A 176 -14.27 -7.24 -40.84
C VAL A 176 -15.65 -6.82 -41.36
N GLY A 177 -16.11 -5.64 -40.94
CA GLY A 177 -17.23 -4.96 -41.58
C GLY A 177 -18.60 -5.16 -40.93
N VAL A 178 -18.69 -5.91 -39.82
CA VAL A 178 -19.92 -6.03 -39.01
C VAL A 178 -19.79 -5.19 -37.77
N THR A 179 -20.80 -4.38 -37.47
CA THR A 179 -20.84 -3.56 -36.25
C THR A 179 -21.97 -4.00 -35.31
N TYR A 180 -21.76 -3.88 -34.01
CA TYR A 180 -22.79 -4.06 -32.98
C TYR A 180 -22.66 -2.96 -31.92
N GLN A 181 -23.68 -2.83 -31.08
CA GLN A 181 -23.61 -1.95 -29.91
C GLN A 181 -23.23 -2.78 -28.66
N ASP A 182 -22.27 -2.31 -27.91
CA ASP A 182 -21.92 -2.88 -26.61
C ASP A 182 -22.95 -2.54 -25.52
N ALA A 183 -22.80 -3.10 -24.32
CA ALA A 183 -23.68 -2.84 -23.20
C ALA A 183 -23.75 -1.35 -22.78
N ASN A 184 -22.77 -0.53 -23.20
CA ASN A 184 -22.68 0.89 -22.92
C ASN A 184 -23.25 1.76 -24.09
N GLY A 185 -23.71 1.13 -25.17
CA GLY A 185 -24.25 1.80 -26.35
C GLY A 185 -23.19 2.30 -27.34
N ASN A 186 -21.91 1.89 -27.19
CA ASN A 186 -20.89 2.23 -28.15
C ASN A 186 -20.96 1.31 -29.36
N THR A 187 -20.73 1.87 -30.56
CA THR A 187 -20.63 1.06 -31.78
C THR A 187 -19.27 0.40 -31.86
N VAL A 188 -19.22 -0.92 -31.79
CA VAL A 188 -18.01 -1.73 -31.92
C VAL A 188 -18.01 -2.44 -33.26
N ASN A 189 -16.88 -2.38 -33.97
CA ASN A 189 -16.71 -3.14 -35.21
C ASN A 189 -16.40 -4.60 -34.83
N LEU A 190 -17.07 -5.56 -35.45
CA LEU A 190 -16.86 -6.99 -35.15
C LEU A 190 -15.45 -7.45 -35.50
N SER A 191 -14.75 -6.73 -36.40
CA SER A 191 -13.33 -6.96 -36.68
C SER A 191 -12.42 -6.72 -35.47
N ASP A 192 -12.87 -5.89 -34.52
CA ASP A 192 -12.15 -5.58 -33.30
C ASP A 192 -12.66 -6.43 -32.12
N ALA A 193 -13.75 -7.17 -32.32
CA ALA A 193 -14.34 -8.03 -31.30
C ALA A 193 -13.50 -9.32 -31.15
N LYS A 194 -13.18 -9.66 -29.91
CA LYS A 194 -12.57 -10.95 -29.57
C LYS A 194 -13.66 -11.98 -29.37
N VAL A 195 -13.63 -13.03 -30.18
CA VAL A 195 -14.60 -14.15 -30.16
C VAL A 195 -13.87 -15.46 -29.98
N LEU A 196 -14.60 -16.52 -29.56
CA LEU A 196 -14.02 -17.86 -29.44
C LEU A 196 -13.57 -18.35 -30.83
N ASP A 197 -12.33 -18.83 -30.91
CA ASP A 197 -11.80 -19.52 -32.08
C ASP A 197 -12.36 -20.94 -32.12
N THR A 198 -13.47 -21.12 -32.84
CA THR A 198 -14.17 -22.42 -32.95
C THR A 198 -13.43 -23.46 -33.75
N GLU A 199 -12.38 -23.07 -34.50
CA GLU A 199 -11.55 -24.00 -35.30
C GLU A 199 -10.42 -24.60 -34.47
N ASN A 200 -9.84 -23.79 -33.56
CA ASN A 200 -8.66 -24.19 -32.77
C ASN A 200 -8.97 -24.48 -31.30
N CYS A 201 -10.22 -24.26 -30.83
CA CYS A 201 -10.60 -24.56 -29.46
C CYS A 201 -10.67 -26.07 -29.17
N ALA A 202 -10.46 -26.41 -27.91
CA ALA A 202 -10.69 -27.76 -27.43
C ALA A 202 -12.19 -28.10 -27.46
N ARG A 203 -12.55 -29.32 -27.86
CA ARG A 203 -13.94 -29.78 -27.84
C ARG A 203 -14.14 -30.80 -26.74
N GLY A 204 -15.34 -30.84 -26.18
CA GLY A 204 -15.77 -31.86 -25.24
C GLY A 204 -15.76 -33.27 -25.90
N SER A 205 -15.85 -34.31 -25.09
CA SER A 205 -15.97 -35.71 -25.59
C SER A 205 -17.26 -35.95 -26.37
N ASP A 206 -18.24 -35.07 -26.22
CA ASP A 206 -19.53 -34.98 -26.96
C ASP A 206 -19.43 -34.18 -28.28
N GLY A 207 -18.24 -33.58 -28.54
CA GLY A 207 -18.02 -32.71 -29.69
C GLY A 207 -18.48 -31.28 -29.54
N GLU A 208 -19.06 -30.91 -28.38
CA GLU A 208 -19.52 -29.57 -28.09
C GLU A 208 -18.36 -28.59 -27.93
N LEU A 209 -18.64 -27.30 -28.20
CA LEU A 209 -17.71 -26.20 -28.01
C LEU A 209 -17.49 -25.96 -26.51
N PRO A 210 -16.27 -25.57 -26.12
CA PRO A 210 -16.00 -25.17 -24.74
C PRO A 210 -16.76 -23.86 -24.40
N PRO A 211 -16.94 -23.53 -23.12
CA PRO A 211 -17.35 -22.18 -22.75
C PRO A 211 -16.30 -21.19 -23.28
N ARG A 212 -16.69 -19.89 -23.37
CA ARG A 212 -15.76 -18.83 -23.80
C ARG A 212 -14.48 -18.81 -22.96
N GLU A 213 -14.62 -19.07 -21.66
CA GLU A 213 -13.51 -19.20 -20.72
C GLU A 213 -13.76 -20.36 -19.78
N LEU A 214 -12.71 -21.14 -19.48
CA LEU A 214 -12.78 -22.16 -18.43
C LEU A 214 -12.62 -21.54 -17.05
N PHE A 215 -11.76 -20.52 -16.95
CA PHE A 215 -11.53 -19.78 -15.73
C PHE A 215 -11.77 -18.30 -15.98
N VAL A 216 -12.78 -17.75 -15.31
CA VAL A 216 -13.16 -16.34 -15.39
C VAL A 216 -12.43 -15.57 -14.30
N ARG A 217 -11.81 -14.45 -14.65
CA ARG A 217 -11.24 -13.50 -13.67
C ARG A 217 -12.02 -12.20 -13.66
N ALA A 218 -12.34 -11.71 -12.47
CA ALA A 218 -12.99 -10.41 -12.32
C ALA A 218 -12.10 -9.28 -12.89
N GLY A 219 -12.70 -8.42 -13.69
CA GLY A 219 -12.02 -7.26 -14.29
C GLY A 219 -11.15 -7.55 -15.51
N ILE A 220 -11.07 -8.83 -15.97
CA ILE A 220 -10.31 -9.19 -17.17
C ILE A 220 -11.25 -9.77 -18.19
N GLU A 221 -11.49 -9.01 -19.26
CA GLU A 221 -12.38 -9.42 -20.37
C GLU A 221 -11.54 -9.99 -21.51
N ARG A 222 -11.64 -11.32 -21.71
CA ARG A 222 -10.99 -11.99 -22.84
C ARG A 222 -11.79 -11.90 -24.12
N TYR A 223 -13.09 -11.71 -24.03
CA TYR A 223 -14.02 -11.69 -25.13
C TYR A 223 -14.87 -10.43 -25.11
N THR A 224 -15.17 -9.91 -26.28
CA THR A 224 -16.10 -8.79 -26.41
C THR A 224 -17.52 -9.30 -26.22
N GLU A 225 -18.29 -8.71 -25.31
CA GLU A 225 -19.70 -9.01 -25.18
C GLU A 225 -20.46 -8.52 -26.43
N VAL A 226 -21.01 -9.46 -27.17
CA VAL A 226 -21.90 -9.18 -28.28
C VAL A 226 -23.33 -9.32 -27.75
N THR A 227 -23.99 -8.22 -27.46
CA THR A 227 -25.41 -8.20 -27.17
C THR A 227 -26.15 -8.27 -28.52
N GLY A 228 -26.68 -9.43 -28.83
CA GLY A 228 -27.49 -9.68 -30.00
C GLY A 228 -28.95 -9.40 -29.72
#